data_55db416d2ae316f2d62351fe1cebe3f8
#
_entry.id   55db416d2ae316f2d62351fe1cebe3f8
#
_cell.length_a   1.000
_cell.length_b   1.000
_cell.length_c   1.000
_cell.angle_alpha   90.00
_cell.angle_beta   90.00
_cell.angle_gamma   90.00
#
_symmetry.space_group_name_H-M   'P 1'
#
loop_
_entity.id
_entity.type
_entity.pdbx_description
1 polymer ?
#
loop_
_entity_poly.entity_id
_entity_poly.type
_entity_poly.pdbx_seq_one_letter_code
_entity_poly.pdbx_strand_id
1 'polypeptide(L)'
;MTEHFDTLVLGAGPGGYVAAIRAAQLGQKVAVVEEKYWGGVCLNVGCIPSKALLKNAELAHTLTHEKAKFGIEGDATMAFGPTHKRSRDVSAGIVKGVHFLMKKNKITEIDGWGTLTGPKTVDVKDKDGQTTSYTCDSLIIAAGAKVRLVPGVELSENVVTYEEQILTDQLPKSIVIGGSGAIGVEFAYVMANFGVDVTIVEFLDRMVPTEDADISKELAKHYKKLGVKVLTSTAVKNVEDTGSGVKVTVAPASGDGEEQVIEADKFLAAFGFAPRVEGYGLENTGVKVSDRGAIEIDEYGRTNVEGVYAIGDCTGKLMLAHVAEAMGIVAAETINGAETMPVEFDFVPRATYCNPQIASFGYSEAQAKDKGYDVKTASFPFTANGKAMGLGEPMGFVKVVADAEHNEIIGAHMIGPGVTELLPVLTLAQKWDLTADEVARNVFAHPTLSEAVKEAVHGIAGHMINF
;
A
#
# COMPACT_ATOMS: atom_id res chain seq x y z
N MET A 1 -22.34 4.61 -34.53
CA MET A 1 -21.42 5.79 -34.49
C MET A 1 -20.51 5.58 -33.30
N THR A 2 -19.22 5.70 -33.48
CA THR A 2 -18.24 5.61 -32.41
C THR A 2 -18.41 6.83 -31.49
N GLU A 3 -18.64 6.62 -30.19
CA GLU A 3 -18.73 7.73 -29.25
C GLU A 3 -17.33 8.28 -28.96
N HIS A 4 -17.24 9.63 -28.84
CA HIS A 4 -16.00 10.36 -28.65
C HIS A 4 -16.01 11.10 -27.30
N PHE A 5 -14.87 11.12 -26.62
CA PHE A 5 -14.63 11.78 -25.34
C PHE A 5 -13.40 12.71 -25.41
N ASP A 6 -13.39 13.78 -24.66
CA ASP A 6 -12.20 14.61 -24.50
C ASP A 6 -11.10 13.82 -23.80
N THR A 7 -11.46 13.12 -22.69
CA THR A 7 -10.56 12.22 -21.99
C THR A 7 -11.23 10.86 -21.74
N LEU A 8 -10.51 9.79 -22.07
CA LEU A 8 -10.86 8.42 -21.73
C LEU A 8 -9.84 7.83 -20.78
N VAL A 9 -10.30 7.22 -19.69
CA VAL A 9 -9.46 6.57 -18.68
C VAL A 9 -9.65 5.06 -18.76
N LEU A 10 -8.56 4.33 -18.92
CA LEU A 10 -8.55 2.86 -18.94
C LEU A 10 -8.15 2.34 -17.54
N GLY A 11 -9.14 1.86 -16.79
CA GLY A 11 -9.04 1.38 -15.43
C GLY A 11 -9.64 2.35 -14.40
N ALA A 12 -10.56 1.86 -13.54
CA ALA A 12 -11.23 2.62 -12.50
C ALA A 12 -10.59 2.44 -11.11
N GLY A 13 -9.30 2.11 -11.02
CA GLY A 13 -8.54 2.11 -9.77
C GLY A 13 -8.44 3.51 -9.15
N PRO A 14 -7.77 3.67 -7.98
CA PRO A 14 -7.65 4.97 -7.29
C PRO A 14 -7.17 6.08 -8.21
N GLY A 15 -6.12 5.87 -8.97
CA GLY A 15 -5.64 6.86 -9.94
C GLY A 15 -6.66 7.18 -11.04
N GLY A 16 -7.31 6.15 -11.58
CA GLY A 16 -8.21 6.30 -12.72
C GLY A 16 -9.48 7.07 -12.37
N TYR A 17 -10.21 6.70 -11.29
CA TYR A 17 -11.43 7.41 -10.94
C TYR A 17 -11.14 8.85 -10.45
N VAL A 18 -10.01 9.08 -9.76
CA VAL A 18 -9.61 10.44 -9.33
C VAL A 18 -9.24 11.30 -10.54
N ALA A 19 -8.45 10.77 -11.49
CA ALA A 19 -8.13 11.46 -12.73
C ALA A 19 -9.40 11.85 -13.53
N ALA A 20 -10.34 10.91 -13.66
CA ALA A 20 -11.61 11.13 -14.34
C ALA A 20 -12.44 12.24 -13.68
N ILE A 21 -12.54 12.23 -12.35
CA ILE A 21 -13.24 13.27 -11.59
C ILE A 21 -12.57 14.63 -11.82
N ARG A 22 -11.25 14.69 -11.71
CA ARG A 22 -10.52 15.94 -11.88
C ARG A 22 -10.66 16.49 -13.30
N ALA A 23 -10.54 15.66 -14.34
CA ALA A 23 -10.75 16.05 -15.72
C ALA A 23 -12.17 16.59 -15.96
N ALA A 24 -13.19 15.91 -15.42
CA ALA A 24 -14.59 16.38 -15.51
C ALA A 24 -14.82 17.71 -14.79
N GLN A 25 -14.20 17.92 -13.62
CA GLN A 25 -14.24 19.19 -12.90
C GLN A 25 -13.61 20.35 -13.68
N LEU A 26 -12.65 20.02 -14.56
CA LEU A 26 -12.01 20.96 -15.47
C LEU A 26 -12.81 21.16 -16.79
N GLY A 27 -14.00 20.58 -16.89
CA GLY A 27 -14.95 20.83 -17.98
C GLY A 27 -14.90 19.83 -19.14
N GLN A 28 -14.15 18.75 -19.02
CA GLN A 28 -14.02 17.75 -20.08
C GLN A 28 -15.18 16.75 -20.08
N LYS A 29 -15.52 16.22 -21.26
CA LYS A 29 -16.39 15.05 -21.43
C LYS A 29 -15.54 13.79 -21.19
N VAL A 30 -15.79 13.08 -20.09
CA VAL A 30 -14.95 11.99 -19.60
C VAL A 30 -15.68 10.65 -19.61
N ALA A 31 -14.98 9.59 -19.98
CA ALA A 31 -15.39 8.21 -19.75
C ALA A 31 -14.32 7.42 -18.99
N VAL A 32 -14.75 6.41 -18.24
CA VAL A 32 -13.88 5.44 -17.57
C VAL A 32 -14.30 4.05 -18.00
N VAL A 33 -13.33 3.24 -18.41
CA VAL A 33 -13.53 1.82 -18.78
C VAL A 33 -13.02 0.94 -17.63
N GLU A 34 -13.87 0.04 -17.12
CA GLU A 34 -13.51 -0.91 -16.07
C GLU A 34 -14.23 -2.25 -16.29
N GLU A 35 -13.50 -3.34 -16.13
CA GLU A 35 -14.05 -4.69 -16.30
C GLU A 35 -14.64 -5.26 -15.02
N LYS A 36 -13.90 -5.13 -13.90
CA LYS A 36 -14.15 -5.96 -12.72
C LYS A 36 -14.40 -5.18 -11.43
N TYR A 37 -13.54 -4.18 -11.16
CA TYR A 37 -13.48 -3.53 -9.85
C TYR A 37 -13.52 -2.00 -9.94
N TRP A 38 -14.71 -1.43 -9.92
CA TRP A 38 -14.84 0.03 -9.72
C TRP A 38 -14.21 0.43 -8.38
N GLY A 39 -13.26 1.37 -8.40
CA GLY A 39 -12.38 1.69 -7.29
C GLY A 39 -11.13 0.81 -7.21
N GLY A 40 -10.94 -0.11 -8.16
CA GLY A 40 -9.76 -0.96 -8.30
C GLY A 40 -9.56 -1.98 -7.19
N VAL A 41 -8.38 -2.58 -7.18
CA VAL A 41 -7.93 -3.51 -6.14
C VAL A 41 -8.08 -2.90 -4.74
N CYS A 42 -7.68 -1.64 -4.57
CA CYS A 42 -7.66 -0.97 -3.26
C CYS A 42 -9.01 -1.01 -2.55
N LEU A 43 -10.10 -0.63 -3.22
CA LEU A 43 -11.42 -0.57 -2.59
C LEU A 43 -12.10 -1.93 -2.49
N ASN A 44 -11.78 -2.88 -3.37
CA ASN A 44 -12.50 -4.15 -3.47
C ASN A 44 -11.81 -5.30 -2.75
N VAL A 45 -10.51 -5.48 -2.96
CA VAL A 45 -9.76 -6.65 -2.50
C VAL A 45 -8.39 -6.30 -1.89
N GLY A 46 -8.14 -5.03 -1.61
CA GLY A 46 -6.87 -4.51 -1.09
C GLY A 46 -7.03 -3.66 0.16
N CYS A 47 -6.71 -2.37 0.03
CA CYS A 47 -6.55 -1.45 1.15
C CYS A 47 -7.75 -1.41 2.12
N ILE A 48 -8.95 -1.18 1.59
CA ILE A 48 -10.13 -0.93 2.43
C ILE A 48 -10.60 -2.16 3.19
N PRO A 49 -10.82 -3.34 2.54
CA PRO A 49 -11.20 -4.52 3.28
C PRO A 49 -10.11 -5.01 4.25
N SER A 50 -8.83 -4.86 3.92
CA SER A 50 -7.72 -5.19 4.85
C SER A 50 -7.79 -4.36 6.12
N LYS A 51 -8.01 -3.05 6.01
CA LYS A 51 -8.09 -2.16 7.19
C LYS A 51 -9.31 -2.48 8.05
N ALA A 52 -10.42 -2.91 7.44
CA ALA A 52 -11.56 -3.41 8.17
C ALA A 52 -11.24 -4.72 8.92
N LEU A 53 -10.50 -5.66 8.31
CA LEU A 53 -10.04 -6.90 8.96
C LEU A 53 -9.03 -6.61 10.08
N LEU A 54 -8.06 -5.72 9.84
CA LEU A 54 -7.05 -5.32 10.83
C LEU A 54 -7.68 -4.73 12.08
N LYS A 55 -8.69 -3.86 11.95
CA LYS A 55 -9.42 -3.34 13.13
C LYS A 55 -10.12 -4.44 13.92
N ASN A 56 -10.68 -5.44 13.26
CA ASN A 56 -11.28 -6.57 13.94
C ASN A 56 -10.21 -7.47 14.59
N ALA A 57 -9.04 -7.65 13.95
CA ALA A 57 -7.92 -8.40 14.51
C ALA A 57 -7.36 -7.73 15.79
N GLU A 58 -7.29 -6.41 15.83
CA GLU A 58 -6.92 -5.62 17.02
C GLU A 58 -7.90 -5.89 18.17
N LEU A 59 -9.22 -5.90 17.89
CA LEU A 59 -10.23 -6.23 18.89
C LEU A 59 -10.12 -7.68 19.35
N ALA A 60 -9.87 -8.63 18.42
CA ALA A 60 -9.66 -10.04 18.74
C ALA A 60 -8.41 -10.21 19.63
N HIS A 61 -7.33 -9.49 19.34
CA HIS A 61 -6.12 -9.44 20.16
C HIS A 61 -6.44 -9.00 21.59
N THR A 62 -7.15 -7.88 21.74
CA THR A 62 -7.55 -7.34 23.05
C THR A 62 -8.38 -8.36 23.85
N LEU A 63 -9.37 -8.99 23.19
CA LEU A 63 -10.22 -10.00 23.82
C LEU A 63 -9.48 -11.28 24.19
N THR A 64 -8.41 -11.65 23.50
CA THR A 64 -7.67 -12.88 23.73
C THR A 64 -6.51 -12.68 24.71
N HIS A 65 -5.77 -11.59 24.57
CA HIS A 65 -4.49 -11.39 25.24
C HIS A 65 -4.47 -10.25 26.28
N GLU A 66 -5.42 -9.30 26.21
CA GLU A 66 -5.39 -8.08 27.03
C GLU A 66 -6.62 -7.86 27.91
N LYS A 67 -7.50 -8.87 28.06
CA LYS A 67 -8.73 -8.75 28.88
C LYS A 67 -8.49 -8.13 30.25
N ALA A 68 -7.51 -8.65 30.97
CA ALA A 68 -7.20 -8.20 32.34
C ALA A 68 -6.76 -6.73 32.37
N LYS A 69 -6.01 -6.28 31.38
CA LYS A 69 -5.53 -4.90 31.24
C LYS A 69 -6.69 -3.90 31.13
N PHE A 70 -7.75 -4.27 30.43
CA PHE A 70 -8.92 -3.42 30.20
C PHE A 70 -10.13 -3.74 31.09
N GLY A 71 -9.99 -4.65 32.06
CA GLY A 71 -11.08 -5.03 32.97
C GLY A 71 -12.23 -5.74 32.25
N ILE A 72 -11.95 -6.46 31.15
CA ILE A 72 -12.97 -7.22 30.41
C ILE A 72 -13.18 -8.55 31.10
N GLU A 73 -14.42 -8.78 31.56
CA GLU A 73 -14.85 -10.02 32.23
C GLU A 73 -15.63 -10.93 31.25
N GLY A 74 -15.71 -12.21 31.58
CA GLY A 74 -16.45 -13.22 30.82
C GLY A 74 -15.69 -13.78 29.62
N ASP A 75 -16.38 -14.64 28.83
CA ASP A 75 -15.83 -15.36 27.70
C ASP A 75 -16.32 -14.76 26.37
N ALA A 76 -15.77 -13.59 26.02
CA ALA A 76 -16.04 -13.01 24.71
C ALA A 76 -15.04 -13.54 23.68
N THR A 77 -15.55 -13.97 22.51
CA THR A 77 -14.75 -14.40 21.37
C THR A 77 -15.21 -13.69 20.11
N MET A 78 -14.31 -13.54 19.14
CA MET A 78 -14.66 -13.02 17.83
C MET A 78 -14.65 -14.12 16.78
N ALA A 79 -15.74 -14.19 15.99
CA ALA A 79 -15.87 -15.11 14.87
C ALA A 79 -15.36 -14.44 13.57
N PHE A 80 -14.60 -15.16 12.75
CA PHE A 80 -14.03 -14.63 11.51
C PHE A 80 -15.10 -14.37 10.44
N GLY A 81 -16.11 -15.25 10.26
CA GLY A 81 -17.15 -15.07 9.25
C GLY A 81 -17.87 -13.72 9.32
N PRO A 82 -18.42 -13.30 10.46
CA PRO A 82 -18.98 -11.93 10.63
C PRO A 82 -17.96 -10.81 10.42
N THR A 83 -16.72 -11.03 10.82
CA THR A 83 -15.62 -10.09 10.58
C THR A 83 -15.34 -9.91 9.09
N HIS A 84 -15.24 -11.01 8.36
CA HIS A 84 -15.09 -11.01 6.92
C HIS A 84 -16.27 -10.32 6.23
N LYS A 85 -17.52 -10.68 6.60
CA LYS A 85 -18.71 -10.02 6.06
C LYS A 85 -18.66 -8.50 6.25
N ARG A 86 -18.29 -8.02 7.44
CA ARG A 86 -18.11 -6.58 7.70
C ARG A 86 -17.11 -5.95 6.73
N SER A 87 -15.98 -6.62 6.45
CA SER A 87 -14.99 -6.10 5.51
C SER A 87 -15.56 -5.95 4.10
N ARG A 88 -16.39 -6.92 3.66
CA ARG A 88 -17.07 -6.85 2.35
C ARG A 88 -18.15 -5.77 2.30
N ASP A 89 -18.91 -5.59 3.38
CA ASP A 89 -19.93 -4.53 3.47
C ASP A 89 -19.29 -3.13 3.40
N VAL A 90 -18.13 -2.93 4.05
CA VAL A 90 -17.35 -1.69 3.97
C VAL A 90 -16.89 -1.43 2.54
N SER A 91 -16.28 -2.44 1.87
CA SER A 91 -15.89 -2.33 0.46
C SER A 91 -17.07 -1.94 -0.43
N ALA A 92 -18.19 -2.65 -0.32
CA ALA A 92 -19.38 -2.39 -1.13
C ALA A 92 -19.93 -0.96 -0.90
N GLY A 93 -19.85 -0.46 0.34
CA GLY A 93 -20.24 0.89 0.69
C GLY A 93 -19.39 1.96 -0.01
N ILE A 94 -18.08 1.79 0.01
CA ILE A 94 -17.13 2.73 -0.63
C ILE A 94 -17.27 2.69 -2.16
N VAL A 95 -17.43 1.50 -2.77
CA VAL A 95 -17.63 1.36 -4.22
C VAL A 95 -18.90 2.08 -4.68
N LYS A 96 -20.00 2.00 -3.92
CA LYS A 96 -21.21 2.81 -4.19
C LYS A 96 -20.91 4.31 -4.19
N GLY A 97 -19.97 4.75 -3.33
CA GLY A 97 -19.49 6.13 -3.31
C GLY A 97 -18.79 6.52 -4.61
N VAL A 98 -17.99 5.62 -5.21
CA VAL A 98 -17.34 5.88 -6.50
C VAL A 98 -18.38 6.07 -7.61
N HIS A 99 -19.35 5.17 -7.73
CA HIS A 99 -20.45 5.33 -8.71
C HIS A 99 -21.24 6.62 -8.50
N PHE A 100 -21.50 6.99 -7.25
CA PHE A 100 -22.12 8.29 -6.96
C PHE A 100 -21.27 9.45 -7.47
N LEU A 101 -19.94 9.40 -7.29
CA LEU A 101 -19.04 10.46 -7.76
C LEU A 101 -18.97 10.51 -9.29
N MET A 102 -18.96 9.36 -9.98
CA MET A 102 -19.03 9.29 -11.45
C MET A 102 -20.31 10.00 -11.93
N LYS A 103 -21.46 9.61 -11.39
CA LYS A 103 -22.75 10.24 -11.72
C LYS A 103 -22.79 11.75 -11.42
N LYS A 104 -22.31 12.16 -10.23
CA LYS A 104 -22.27 13.57 -9.81
C LYS A 104 -21.46 14.44 -10.77
N ASN A 105 -20.35 13.92 -11.28
CA ASN A 105 -19.48 14.62 -12.21
C ASN A 105 -19.83 14.36 -13.71
N LYS A 106 -20.93 13.65 -13.98
CA LYS A 106 -21.41 13.32 -15.35
C LYS A 106 -20.38 12.53 -16.17
N ILE A 107 -19.59 11.68 -15.50
CA ILE A 107 -18.62 10.80 -16.11
C ILE A 107 -19.35 9.56 -16.65
N THR A 108 -19.07 9.16 -17.88
CA THR A 108 -19.64 7.94 -18.47
C THR A 108 -18.89 6.72 -17.92
N GLU A 109 -19.64 5.82 -17.26
CA GLU A 109 -19.13 4.51 -16.84
C GLU A 109 -19.30 3.53 -17.99
N ILE A 110 -18.22 2.85 -18.38
CA ILE A 110 -18.20 1.85 -19.45
C ILE A 110 -17.72 0.53 -18.84
N ASP A 111 -18.66 -0.39 -18.63
CA ASP A 111 -18.37 -1.72 -18.07
C ASP A 111 -17.88 -2.66 -19.17
N GLY A 112 -16.67 -3.19 -19.01
CA GLY A 112 -16.09 -4.17 -19.91
C GLY A 112 -14.57 -4.13 -19.98
N TRP A 113 -14.01 -5.11 -20.69
CA TRP A 113 -12.58 -5.18 -20.96
C TRP A 113 -12.17 -4.25 -22.11
N GLY A 114 -11.40 -3.23 -21.77
CA GLY A 114 -10.87 -2.28 -22.75
C GLY A 114 -9.59 -2.79 -23.43
N THR A 115 -9.58 -2.81 -24.77
CA THR A 115 -8.43 -3.16 -25.59
C THR A 115 -8.04 -1.96 -26.44
N LEU A 116 -6.79 -1.52 -26.35
CA LEU A 116 -6.25 -0.45 -27.17
C LEU A 116 -6.03 -0.96 -28.60
N THR A 117 -6.69 -0.34 -29.59
CA THR A 117 -6.53 -0.64 -31.03
C THR A 117 -5.71 0.44 -31.73
N GLY A 118 -5.36 1.50 -31.03
CA GLY A 118 -4.51 2.61 -31.41
C GLY A 118 -4.28 3.55 -30.26
N PRO A 119 -3.50 4.62 -30.42
CA PRO A 119 -3.13 5.54 -29.35
C PRO A 119 -4.32 6.19 -28.65
N LYS A 120 -5.43 6.38 -29.37
CA LYS A 120 -6.62 7.11 -28.90
C LYS A 120 -7.91 6.38 -29.22
N THR A 121 -7.84 5.06 -29.41
CA THR A 121 -8.97 4.20 -29.74
C THR A 121 -8.99 3.00 -28.82
N VAL A 122 -10.14 2.77 -28.18
CA VAL A 122 -10.37 1.67 -27.25
C VAL A 122 -11.60 0.88 -27.68
N ASP A 123 -11.43 -0.41 -27.91
CA ASP A 123 -12.52 -1.35 -28.09
C ASP A 123 -12.86 -1.96 -26.74
N VAL A 124 -14.11 -1.83 -26.31
CA VAL A 124 -14.58 -2.39 -25.05
C VAL A 124 -15.49 -3.56 -25.28
N LYS A 125 -15.10 -4.72 -24.76
CA LYS A 125 -15.89 -5.95 -24.78
C LYS A 125 -16.65 -6.07 -23.47
N ASP A 126 -17.97 -6.02 -23.54
CA ASP A 126 -18.85 -6.14 -22.39
C ASP A 126 -19.01 -7.62 -21.95
N LYS A 127 -19.74 -7.84 -20.84
CA LYS A 127 -20.03 -9.17 -20.28
C LYS A 127 -20.83 -10.09 -21.22
N ASP A 128 -21.57 -9.51 -22.18
CA ASP A 128 -22.36 -10.24 -23.14
C ASP A 128 -21.57 -10.58 -24.43
N GLY A 129 -20.28 -10.17 -24.45
CA GLY A 129 -19.33 -10.39 -25.55
C GLY A 129 -19.46 -9.40 -26.69
N GLN A 130 -20.31 -8.35 -26.55
CA GLN A 130 -20.44 -7.30 -27.55
C GLN A 130 -19.27 -6.34 -27.46
N THR A 131 -18.69 -5.96 -28.59
CA THR A 131 -17.59 -4.99 -28.66
C THR A 131 -18.09 -3.65 -29.17
N THR A 132 -17.77 -2.60 -28.45
CA THR A 132 -18.05 -1.20 -28.83
C THR A 132 -16.75 -0.42 -28.85
N SER A 133 -16.54 0.36 -29.93
CA SER A 133 -15.35 1.19 -30.10
C SER A 133 -15.60 2.61 -29.60
N TYR A 134 -14.61 3.16 -28.91
CA TYR A 134 -14.59 4.54 -28.40
C TYR A 134 -13.32 5.25 -28.84
N THR A 135 -13.42 6.59 -28.99
CA THR A 135 -12.26 7.43 -29.30
C THR A 135 -12.13 8.57 -28.32
N CYS A 136 -10.93 9.13 -28.17
CA CYS A 136 -10.68 10.26 -27.30
C CYS A 136 -9.61 11.21 -27.86
N ASP A 137 -9.57 12.44 -27.33
CA ASP A 137 -8.48 13.37 -27.56
C ASP A 137 -7.27 13.04 -26.67
N SER A 138 -7.53 12.66 -25.43
CA SER A 138 -6.52 12.22 -24.46
C SER A 138 -6.87 10.88 -23.84
N LEU A 139 -5.89 9.97 -23.76
CA LEU A 139 -6.00 8.67 -23.10
C LEU A 139 -5.17 8.66 -21.81
N ILE A 140 -5.78 8.25 -20.70
CA ILE A 140 -5.07 7.97 -19.44
C ILE A 140 -5.07 6.46 -19.20
N ILE A 141 -3.90 5.82 -19.22
CA ILE A 141 -3.70 4.41 -18.93
C ILE A 141 -3.50 4.26 -17.42
N ALA A 142 -4.47 3.63 -16.74
CA ALA A 142 -4.47 3.34 -15.31
C ALA A 142 -4.65 1.83 -15.05
N ALA A 143 -3.94 1.00 -15.84
CA ALA A 143 -4.11 -0.45 -15.91
C ALA A 143 -3.66 -1.21 -14.65
N GLY A 144 -2.99 -0.54 -13.68
CA GLY A 144 -2.58 -1.10 -12.43
C GLY A 144 -1.42 -2.09 -12.53
N ALA A 145 -1.43 -3.10 -11.67
CA ALA A 145 -0.36 -4.10 -11.55
C ALA A 145 -0.92 -5.52 -11.56
N LYS A 146 -0.03 -6.49 -11.71
CA LYS A 146 -0.28 -7.94 -11.53
C LYS A 146 0.56 -8.48 -10.38
N VAL A 147 0.09 -9.53 -9.72
CA VAL A 147 0.87 -10.21 -8.67
C VAL A 147 2.16 -10.76 -9.27
N ARG A 148 3.25 -10.57 -8.56
CA ARG A 148 4.54 -11.17 -8.90
C ARG A 148 4.64 -12.53 -8.21
N LEU A 149 4.89 -13.56 -9.00
CA LEU A 149 5.26 -14.87 -8.50
C LEU A 149 6.76 -15.10 -8.68
N VAL A 150 7.33 -15.98 -7.87
CA VAL A 150 8.73 -16.42 -8.00
C VAL A 150 8.77 -17.82 -8.64
N PRO A 151 9.86 -18.21 -9.28
CA PRO A 151 10.01 -19.56 -9.84
C PRO A 151 9.72 -20.65 -8.79
N GLY A 152 9.02 -21.70 -9.17
CA GLY A 152 8.59 -22.77 -8.27
C GLY A 152 7.33 -22.50 -7.46
N VAL A 153 6.63 -21.36 -7.71
CA VAL A 153 5.34 -21.02 -7.10
C VAL A 153 4.30 -20.86 -8.19
N GLU A 154 3.33 -21.76 -8.21
CA GLU A 154 2.16 -21.73 -9.11
C GLU A 154 0.89 -21.64 -8.29
N LEU A 155 -0.08 -20.86 -8.74
CA LEU A 155 -1.35 -20.67 -8.05
C LEU A 155 -2.21 -21.92 -8.17
N SER A 156 -2.90 -22.24 -7.08
CA SER A 156 -3.80 -23.40 -6.98
C SER A 156 -4.88 -23.15 -5.91
N GLU A 157 -5.64 -24.18 -5.53
CA GLU A 157 -6.62 -24.06 -4.45
C GLU A 157 -5.96 -23.69 -3.10
N ASN A 158 -4.75 -24.21 -2.82
CA ASN A 158 -4.04 -24.01 -1.57
C ASN A 158 -2.84 -23.04 -1.68
N VAL A 159 -2.48 -22.60 -2.89
CA VAL A 159 -1.44 -21.59 -3.17
C VAL A 159 -2.12 -20.36 -3.72
N VAL A 160 -2.31 -19.36 -2.88
CA VAL A 160 -3.21 -18.22 -3.14
C VAL A 160 -2.47 -16.89 -3.14
N THR A 161 -3.11 -15.87 -3.69
CA THR A 161 -2.68 -14.47 -3.56
C THR A 161 -3.53 -13.75 -2.51
N TYR A 162 -3.26 -12.45 -2.33
CA TYR A 162 -4.05 -11.59 -1.47
C TYR A 162 -5.55 -11.57 -1.88
N GLU A 163 -5.85 -11.70 -3.19
CA GLU A 163 -7.21 -11.59 -3.71
C GLU A 163 -8.06 -12.78 -3.25
N GLU A 164 -7.61 -14.00 -3.47
CA GLU A 164 -8.32 -15.20 -3.02
C GLU A 164 -8.42 -15.22 -1.50
N GLN A 165 -7.33 -14.83 -0.81
CA GLN A 165 -7.31 -14.87 0.64
C GLN A 165 -8.24 -13.85 1.29
N ILE A 166 -8.39 -12.66 0.72
CA ILE A 166 -9.28 -11.62 1.29
C ILE A 166 -10.76 -11.86 0.95
N LEU A 167 -11.03 -12.66 -0.07
CA LEU A 167 -12.39 -13.00 -0.50
C LEU A 167 -12.96 -14.22 0.23
N THR A 168 -12.14 -15.05 0.88
CA THR A 168 -12.63 -16.21 1.63
C THR A 168 -13.03 -15.84 3.06
N ASP A 169 -14.14 -16.40 3.54
CA ASP A 169 -14.60 -16.31 4.93
C ASP A 169 -14.07 -17.46 5.81
N GLN A 170 -13.24 -18.34 5.22
CA GLN A 170 -12.62 -19.47 5.88
C GLN A 170 -11.16 -19.18 6.20
N LEU A 171 -10.74 -19.50 7.42
CA LEU A 171 -9.33 -19.45 7.81
C LEU A 171 -8.72 -20.85 7.78
N PRO A 172 -7.47 -20.99 7.28
CA PRO A 172 -6.71 -22.21 7.44
C PRO A 172 -6.30 -22.39 8.91
N LYS A 173 -5.90 -23.59 9.32
CA LYS A 173 -5.27 -23.80 10.64
C LYS A 173 -3.83 -23.30 10.67
N SER A 174 -3.15 -23.42 9.52
CA SER A 174 -1.76 -22.99 9.33
C SER A 174 -1.56 -22.37 7.95
N ILE A 175 -0.64 -21.40 7.88
CA ILE A 175 -0.29 -20.72 6.63
C ILE A 175 1.19 -20.36 6.58
N VAL A 176 1.79 -20.53 5.40
CA VAL A 176 3.10 -19.94 5.09
C VAL A 176 2.89 -18.73 4.18
N ILE A 177 3.48 -17.60 4.55
CA ILE A 177 3.41 -16.34 3.79
C ILE A 177 4.79 -16.07 3.17
N GLY A 178 4.87 -16.05 1.85
CA GLY A 178 6.07 -15.71 1.11
C GLY A 178 6.19 -14.19 0.92
N GLY A 179 7.09 -13.56 1.67
CA GLY A 179 7.34 -12.12 1.69
C GLY A 179 6.81 -11.43 2.95
N SER A 180 7.59 -10.51 3.49
CA SER A 180 7.29 -9.73 4.69
C SER A 180 7.04 -8.24 4.41
N GLY A 181 6.68 -7.88 3.20
CA GLY A 181 6.20 -6.54 2.87
C GLY A 181 4.85 -6.23 3.53
N ALA A 182 4.27 -5.05 3.27
CA ALA A 182 3.04 -4.59 3.89
C ALA A 182 1.91 -5.63 3.84
N ILE A 183 1.68 -6.27 2.69
CA ILE A 183 0.65 -7.31 2.54
C ILE A 183 0.94 -8.51 3.45
N GLY A 184 2.16 -9.03 3.40
CA GLY A 184 2.53 -10.23 4.18
C GLY A 184 2.37 -10.01 5.68
N VAL A 185 2.85 -8.87 6.20
CA VAL A 185 2.72 -8.59 7.64
C VAL A 185 1.29 -8.29 8.05
N GLU A 186 0.50 -7.57 7.24
CA GLU A 186 -0.90 -7.29 7.55
C GLU A 186 -1.74 -8.58 7.61
N PHE A 187 -1.61 -9.49 6.63
CA PHE A 187 -2.29 -10.79 6.67
C PHE A 187 -1.81 -11.65 7.84
N ALA A 188 -0.49 -11.67 8.12
CA ALA A 188 0.04 -12.40 9.26
C ALA A 188 -0.56 -11.91 10.59
N TYR A 189 -0.69 -10.59 10.75
CA TYR A 189 -1.32 -10.01 11.95
C TYR A 189 -2.79 -10.42 12.08
N VAL A 190 -3.56 -10.30 10.98
CA VAL A 190 -4.98 -10.70 10.99
C VAL A 190 -5.11 -12.17 11.37
N MET A 191 -4.40 -13.05 10.68
CA MET A 191 -4.55 -14.51 10.84
C MET A 191 -4.11 -14.99 12.21
N ALA A 192 -2.97 -14.51 12.71
CA ALA A 192 -2.47 -14.89 14.03
C ALA A 192 -3.45 -14.52 15.14
N ASN A 193 -4.12 -13.35 15.05
CA ASN A 193 -5.11 -12.94 16.05
C ASN A 193 -6.45 -13.69 15.96
N PHE A 194 -6.68 -14.45 14.89
CA PHE A 194 -7.78 -15.40 14.78
C PHE A 194 -7.35 -16.87 14.96
N GLY A 195 -6.13 -17.10 15.50
CA GLY A 195 -5.66 -18.42 15.93
C GLY A 195 -5.01 -19.28 14.85
N VAL A 196 -4.64 -18.71 13.72
CA VAL A 196 -3.89 -19.42 12.65
C VAL A 196 -2.40 -19.52 13.02
N ASP A 197 -1.78 -20.69 12.83
CA ASP A 197 -0.30 -20.83 12.93
C ASP A 197 0.34 -20.22 11.68
N VAL A 198 1.06 -19.11 11.88
CA VAL A 198 1.61 -18.31 10.77
C VAL A 198 3.13 -18.40 10.73
N THR A 199 3.67 -18.72 9.55
CA THR A 199 5.09 -18.63 9.24
C THR A 199 5.32 -17.66 8.09
N ILE A 200 6.14 -16.63 8.29
CA ILE A 200 6.60 -15.72 7.22
C ILE A 200 7.97 -16.17 6.74
N VAL A 201 8.16 -16.24 5.43
CA VAL A 201 9.44 -16.51 4.78
C VAL A 201 9.86 -15.27 3.99
N GLU A 202 10.97 -14.66 4.39
CA GLU A 202 11.49 -13.43 3.77
C GLU A 202 12.88 -13.67 3.20
N PHE A 203 13.04 -13.34 1.91
CA PHE A 203 14.31 -13.50 1.19
C PHE A 203 15.41 -12.57 1.73
N LEU A 204 15.04 -11.35 2.10
CA LEU A 204 15.97 -10.36 2.63
C LEU A 204 16.26 -10.61 4.13
N ASP A 205 17.23 -9.89 4.66
CA ASP A 205 17.76 -10.08 6.01
C ASP A 205 16.83 -9.62 7.13
N ARG A 206 15.74 -8.93 6.82
CA ARG A 206 14.79 -8.34 7.79
C ARG A 206 13.36 -8.23 7.27
N MET A 207 12.41 -8.12 8.18
CA MET A 207 11.02 -7.80 7.88
C MET A 207 10.88 -6.37 7.34
N VAL A 208 9.82 -6.13 6.56
CA VAL A 208 9.55 -4.82 5.93
C VAL A 208 10.81 -4.15 5.40
N PRO A 209 11.56 -4.81 4.51
CA PRO A 209 12.95 -4.45 4.19
C PRO A 209 13.12 -3.08 3.53
N THR A 210 12.02 -2.48 3.06
CA THR A 210 11.99 -1.12 2.49
C THR A 210 11.97 -0.03 3.57
N GLU A 211 11.72 -0.38 4.82
CA GLU A 211 11.67 0.53 5.95
C GLU A 211 13.05 0.69 6.62
N ASP A 212 13.18 1.68 7.50
CA ASP A 212 14.38 1.87 8.33
C ASP A 212 14.65 0.61 9.18
N ALA A 213 15.92 0.29 9.40
CA ALA A 213 16.33 -0.92 10.10
C ALA A 213 15.80 -1.00 11.55
N ASP A 214 15.65 0.15 12.21
CA ASP A 214 15.11 0.20 13.57
C ASP A 214 13.62 -0.17 13.59
N ILE A 215 12.87 0.21 12.54
CA ILE A 215 11.47 -0.20 12.34
C ILE A 215 11.37 -1.73 12.20
N SER A 216 12.19 -2.32 11.32
CA SER A 216 12.23 -3.77 11.09
C SER A 216 12.52 -4.54 12.38
N LYS A 217 13.48 -4.06 13.16
CA LYS A 217 13.88 -4.65 14.43
C LYS A 217 12.75 -4.60 15.47
N GLU A 218 12.05 -3.47 15.54
CA GLU A 218 10.93 -3.31 16.49
C GLU A 218 9.74 -4.18 16.09
N LEU A 219 9.36 -4.20 14.78
CA LEU A 219 8.28 -5.05 14.28
C LEU A 219 8.56 -6.53 14.58
N ALA A 220 9.77 -7.01 14.34
CA ALA A 220 10.15 -8.41 14.59
C ALA A 220 9.93 -8.85 16.04
N LYS A 221 10.18 -7.95 17.03
CA LYS A 221 9.90 -8.23 18.44
C LYS A 221 8.41 -8.44 18.69
N HIS A 222 7.55 -7.63 18.04
CA HIS A 222 6.09 -7.73 18.19
C HIS A 222 5.55 -9.00 17.59
N TYR A 223 5.98 -9.34 16.37
CA TYR A 223 5.55 -10.56 15.69
C TYR A 223 5.99 -11.84 16.42
N LYS A 224 7.20 -11.82 17.00
CA LYS A 224 7.64 -12.91 17.87
C LYS A 224 6.74 -13.07 19.11
N LYS A 225 6.32 -11.96 19.75
CA LYS A 225 5.37 -11.99 20.88
C LYS A 225 4.00 -12.49 20.47
N LEU A 226 3.56 -12.16 19.26
CA LEU A 226 2.30 -12.64 18.68
C LEU A 226 2.34 -14.14 18.32
N GLY A 227 3.51 -14.78 18.38
CA GLY A 227 3.68 -16.19 18.04
C GLY A 227 3.92 -16.48 16.56
N VAL A 228 4.05 -15.43 15.73
CA VAL A 228 4.39 -15.57 14.31
C VAL A 228 5.84 -16.01 14.17
N LYS A 229 6.07 -17.08 13.41
CA LYS A 229 7.42 -17.52 13.02
C LYS A 229 7.88 -16.67 11.85
N VAL A 230 9.11 -16.16 11.91
CA VAL A 230 9.68 -15.35 10.84
C VAL A 230 11.05 -15.93 10.46
N LEU A 231 11.20 -16.30 9.20
CA LEU A 231 12.42 -16.81 8.60
C LEU A 231 12.94 -15.76 7.61
N THR A 232 13.84 -14.91 8.07
CA THR A 232 14.58 -13.95 7.20
C THR A 232 15.78 -14.61 6.54
N SER A 233 16.37 -13.95 5.53
CA SER A 233 17.46 -14.51 4.71
C SER A 233 17.14 -15.91 4.17
N THR A 234 15.87 -16.16 3.83
CA THR A 234 15.35 -17.47 3.45
C THR A 234 14.56 -17.36 2.15
N ALA A 235 14.94 -18.15 1.15
CA ALA A 235 14.26 -18.22 -0.15
C ALA A 235 13.20 -19.31 -0.15
N VAL A 236 12.03 -19.01 -0.71
CA VAL A 236 11.07 -20.04 -1.15
C VAL A 236 11.58 -20.62 -2.47
N LYS A 237 11.85 -21.93 -2.51
CA LYS A 237 12.35 -22.66 -3.68
C LYS A 237 11.25 -23.32 -4.49
N ASN A 238 10.28 -23.89 -3.79
CA ASN A 238 9.15 -24.59 -4.41
C ASN A 238 7.95 -24.60 -3.46
N VAL A 239 6.75 -24.59 -4.02
CA VAL A 239 5.50 -24.81 -3.30
C VAL A 239 4.72 -25.89 -4.05
N GLU A 240 4.56 -27.03 -3.40
CA GLU A 240 3.77 -28.16 -3.91
C GLU A 240 2.40 -28.15 -3.24
N ASP A 241 1.32 -28.06 -4.03
CA ASP A 241 -0.04 -28.30 -3.56
C ASP A 241 -0.29 -29.81 -3.51
N THR A 242 -0.55 -30.34 -2.32
CA THR A 242 -0.81 -31.77 -2.08
C THR A 242 -2.30 -32.14 -2.19
N GLY A 243 -3.17 -31.18 -2.49
CA GLY A 243 -4.62 -31.33 -2.49
C GLY A 243 -5.27 -31.22 -1.10
N SER A 244 -4.52 -31.45 -0.03
CA SER A 244 -4.98 -31.29 1.37
C SER A 244 -4.22 -30.20 2.12
N GLY A 245 -3.29 -29.51 1.47
CA GLY A 245 -2.43 -28.47 1.99
C GLY A 245 -1.24 -28.26 1.07
N VAL A 246 -0.17 -27.67 1.59
CA VAL A 246 1.04 -27.34 0.83
C VAL A 246 2.30 -27.85 1.51
N LYS A 247 3.31 -28.18 0.69
CA LYS A 247 4.70 -28.39 1.09
C LYS A 247 5.55 -27.27 0.53
N VAL A 248 6.09 -26.45 1.40
CA VAL A 248 6.93 -25.29 1.04
C VAL A 248 8.38 -25.65 1.27
N THR A 249 9.16 -25.79 0.20
CA THR A 249 10.59 -25.97 0.27
C THR A 249 11.28 -24.63 0.40
N VAL A 250 12.05 -24.43 1.44
CA VAL A 250 12.81 -23.22 1.72
C VAL A 250 14.29 -23.52 1.89
N ALA A 251 15.14 -22.55 1.56
CA ALA A 251 16.59 -22.65 1.74
C ALA A 251 17.18 -21.29 2.12
N PRO A 252 18.39 -21.21 2.68
CA PRO A 252 19.08 -19.94 2.89
C PRO A 252 19.18 -19.14 1.59
N ALA A 253 18.92 -17.84 1.66
CA ALA A 253 18.95 -16.95 0.49
C ALA A 253 20.35 -16.82 -0.14
N SER A 254 21.41 -17.11 0.63
CA SER A 254 22.78 -17.20 0.13
C SER A 254 23.01 -18.32 -0.91
N GLY A 255 22.11 -19.30 -0.97
CA GLY A 255 22.25 -20.48 -1.80
C GLY A 255 23.07 -21.62 -1.14
N ASP A 256 23.75 -21.35 -0.05
CA ASP A 256 24.58 -22.33 0.68
C ASP A 256 23.82 -22.79 1.93
N GLY A 257 23.46 -24.06 1.98
CA GLY A 257 22.79 -24.65 3.14
C GLY A 257 21.75 -25.70 2.76
N GLU A 258 21.22 -26.37 3.78
CA GLU A 258 20.23 -27.43 3.59
C GLU A 258 18.83 -26.85 3.34
N GLU A 259 18.11 -27.52 2.45
CA GLU A 259 16.70 -27.25 2.23
C GLU A 259 15.86 -27.77 3.41
N GLN A 260 14.82 -27.03 3.75
CA GLN A 260 13.82 -27.43 4.73
C GLN A 260 12.45 -27.44 4.09
N VAL A 261 11.58 -28.34 4.54
CA VAL A 261 10.18 -28.39 4.11
C VAL A 261 9.28 -27.95 5.25
N ILE A 262 8.40 -27.01 4.97
CA ILE A 262 7.37 -26.51 5.88
C ILE A 262 6.03 -26.99 5.33
N GLU A 263 5.27 -27.73 6.12
CA GLU A 263 3.91 -28.15 5.78
C GLU A 263 2.90 -27.18 6.39
N ALA A 264 1.88 -26.80 5.62
CA ALA A 264 0.79 -25.94 6.06
C ALA A 264 -0.48 -26.22 5.26
N ASP A 265 -1.61 -25.68 5.71
CA ASP A 265 -2.87 -25.80 4.96
C ASP A 265 -2.86 -24.93 3.71
N LYS A 266 -2.25 -23.73 3.78
CA LYS A 266 -2.18 -22.78 2.66
C LYS A 266 -0.83 -22.08 2.55
N PHE A 267 -0.53 -21.61 1.33
CA PHE A 267 0.55 -20.69 1.05
C PHE A 267 0.01 -19.39 0.47
N LEU A 268 0.41 -18.23 1.03
CA LEU A 268 0.10 -16.90 0.51
C LEU A 268 1.31 -16.30 -0.20
N ALA A 269 1.19 -16.08 -1.50
CA ALA A 269 2.21 -15.38 -2.29
C ALA A 269 2.10 -13.86 -2.10
N ALA A 270 3.01 -13.27 -1.33
CA ALA A 270 3.09 -11.85 -1.03
C ALA A 270 4.44 -11.23 -1.49
N PHE A 271 4.95 -11.67 -2.64
CA PHE A 271 6.26 -11.26 -3.21
C PHE A 271 6.24 -9.88 -3.91
N GLY A 272 5.13 -9.15 -3.81
CA GLY A 272 4.94 -7.84 -4.42
C GLY A 272 4.25 -7.92 -5.78
N PHE A 273 4.40 -6.85 -6.57
CA PHE A 273 3.70 -6.64 -7.82
C PHE A 273 4.65 -6.36 -8.97
N ALA A 274 4.13 -6.53 -10.18
CA ALA A 274 4.75 -6.08 -11.43
C ALA A 274 3.76 -5.18 -12.19
N PRO A 275 4.23 -4.13 -12.89
CA PRO A 275 3.37 -3.30 -13.72
C PRO A 275 2.57 -4.12 -14.74
N ARG A 276 1.32 -3.75 -14.98
CA ARG A 276 0.53 -4.38 -16.03
C ARG A 276 0.73 -3.62 -17.33
N VAL A 277 1.46 -4.22 -18.26
CA VAL A 277 1.78 -3.64 -19.58
C VAL A 277 1.37 -4.53 -20.74
N GLU A 278 0.69 -5.64 -20.46
CA GLU A 278 0.32 -6.66 -21.44
C GLU A 278 -1.17 -7.02 -21.35
N GLY A 279 -1.71 -7.55 -22.44
CA GLY A 279 -3.05 -8.16 -22.49
C GLY A 279 -4.19 -7.18 -22.81
N TYR A 280 -3.91 -5.89 -22.95
CA TYR A 280 -4.91 -4.86 -23.27
C TYR A 280 -4.54 -4.00 -24.52
N GLY A 281 -3.62 -4.51 -25.38
CA GLY A 281 -3.30 -3.89 -26.65
C GLY A 281 -2.36 -2.69 -26.56
N LEU A 282 -1.56 -2.54 -25.49
CA LEU A 282 -0.60 -1.44 -25.35
C LEU A 282 0.38 -1.36 -26.53
N GLU A 283 0.77 -2.50 -27.08
CA GLU A 283 1.65 -2.64 -28.26
C GLU A 283 1.13 -1.93 -29.51
N ASN A 284 -0.19 -1.72 -29.63
CA ASN A 284 -0.82 -1.03 -30.75
C ASN A 284 -0.71 0.50 -30.68
N THR A 285 -0.22 1.03 -29.55
CA THR A 285 -0.20 2.48 -29.29
C THR A 285 1.13 3.15 -29.63
N GLY A 286 2.22 2.40 -29.69
CA GLY A 286 3.58 2.92 -29.79
C GLY A 286 4.14 3.47 -28.46
N VAL A 287 3.43 3.28 -27.36
CA VAL A 287 3.90 3.65 -25.99
C VAL A 287 5.10 2.79 -25.62
N LYS A 288 6.15 3.42 -25.12
CA LYS A 288 7.39 2.74 -24.70
C LYS A 288 7.22 2.09 -23.32
N VAL A 289 7.74 0.88 -23.25
CA VAL A 289 7.89 0.12 -22.00
C VAL A 289 9.38 -0.02 -21.71
N SER A 290 9.78 0.30 -20.49
CA SER A 290 11.17 0.20 -20.03
C SER A 290 11.63 -1.26 -19.89
N ASP A 291 12.95 -1.48 -19.80
CA ASP A 291 13.54 -2.81 -19.56
C ASP A 291 13.06 -3.45 -18.25
N ARG A 292 12.52 -2.64 -17.33
CA ARG A 292 11.90 -3.11 -16.08
C ARG A 292 10.42 -3.48 -16.22
N GLY A 293 9.87 -3.45 -17.43
CA GLY A 293 8.49 -3.81 -17.70
C GLY A 293 7.45 -2.79 -17.25
N ALA A 294 7.77 -1.50 -17.24
CA ALA A 294 6.89 -0.41 -16.83
C ALA A 294 6.70 0.60 -17.96
N ILE A 295 5.53 1.24 -18.05
CA ILE A 295 5.30 2.33 -18.99
C ILE A 295 6.20 3.51 -18.66
N GLU A 296 6.98 3.99 -19.64
CA GLU A 296 7.83 5.17 -19.47
C GLU A 296 6.99 6.45 -19.51
N ILE A 297 7.21 7.30 -18.51
CA ILE A 297 6.53 8.59 -18.36
C ILE A 297 7.51 9.69 -17.92
N ASP A 298 7.15 10.92 -18.26
CA ASP A 298 7.76 12.11 -17.66
C ASP A 298 7.14 12.41 -16.26
N GLU A 299 7.56 13.50 -15.65
CA GLU A 299 7.08 13.94 -14.32
C GLU A 299 5.59 14.32 -14.28
N TYR A 300 4.98 14.58 -15.44
CA TYR A 300 3.56 14.91 -15.61
C TYR A 300 2.68 13.73 -16.05
N GLY A 301 3.25 12.53 -16.12
CA GLY A 301 2.56 11.32 -16.56
C GLY A 301 2.43 11.19 -18.09
N ARG A 302 3.09 12.05 -18.88
CA ARG A 302 3.09 11.95 -20.35
C ARG A 302 3.94 10.77 -20.80
N THR A 303 3.43 10.00 -21.75
CA THR A 303 4.23 8.99 -22.45
C THR A 303 4.97 9.62 -23.65
N ASN A 304 5.71 8.81 -24.39
CA ASN A 304 6.32 9.24 -25.66
C ASN A 304 5.30 9.46 -26.80
N VAL A 305 4.02 9.15 -26.60
CA VAL A 305 2.94 9.30 -27.58
C VAL A 305 2.07 10.48 -27.18
N GLU A 306 1.92 11.46 -28.10
CA GLU A 306 1.15 12.67 -27.86
C GLU A 306 -0.32 12.39 -27.48
N GLY A 307 -0.77 12.95 -26.38
CA GLY A 307 -2.13 12.78 -25.84
C GLY A 307 -2.33 11.44 -25.16
N VAL A 308 -1.27 10.65 -24.91
CA VAL A 308 -1.33 9.42 -24.12
C VAL A 308 -0.54 9.57 -22.84
N TYR A 309 -1.21 9.34 -21.72
CA TYR A 309 -0.70 9.44 -20.36
C TYR A 309 -0.76 8.07 -19.69
N ALA A 310 0.10 7.84 -18.69
CA ALA A 310 0.01 6.68 -17.83
C ALA A 310 0.22 7.06 -16.36
N ILE A 311 -0.55 6.43 -15.47
CA ILE A 311 -0.55 6.74 -14.03
C ILE A 311 -0.60 5.46 -13.17
N GLY A 312 -0.16 5.58 -11.93
CA GLY A 312 -0.22 4.51 -10.95
C GLY A 312 0.73 3.35 -11.27
N ASP A 313 0.34 2.15 -10.86
CA ASP A 313 1.22 0.99 -10.78
C ASP A 313 1.81 0.54 -12.11
N CYS A 314 1.11 0.74 -13.23
CA CYS A 314 1.61 0.40 -14.56
C CYS A 314 2.86 1.20 -14.97
N THR A 315 3.16 2.30 -14.28
CA THR A 315 4.36 3.12 -14.48
C THR A 315 5.59 2.63 -13.69
N GLY A 316 5.40 1.66 -12.78
CA GLY A 316 6.48 1.09 -11.97
C GLY A 316 7.19 2.08 -11.02
N LYS A 317 6.62 3.26 -10.76
CA LYS A 317 7.17 4.25 -9.81
C LYS A 317 6.97 3.76 -8.38
N LEU A 318 5.97 4.21 -7.66
CA LEU A 318 5.57 3.71 -6.36
C LEU A 318 4.16 3.14 -6.46
N MET A 319 3.99 1.83 -6.18
CA MET A 319 2.71 1.14 -6.31
C MET A 319 1.84 1.35 -5.05
N LEU A 320 1.39 2.61 -4.87
CA LEU A 320 0.58 3.05 -3.74
C LEU A 320 -0.67 3.80 -4.25
N ALA A 321 -1.81 3.57 -3.61
CA ALA A 321 -3.08 4.15 -4.05
C ALA A 321 -3.03 5.69 -4.10
N HIS A 322 -2.55 6.34 -3.05
CA HIS A 322 -2.43 7.79 -2.96
C HIS A 322 -1.41 8.38 -3.96
N VAL A 323 -0.40 7.61 -4.37
CA VAL A 323 0.51 8.02 -5.47
C VAL A 323 -0.24 8.02 -6.79
N ALA A 324 -1.01 6.95 -7.06
CA ALA A 324 -1.82 6.88 -8.27
C ALA A 324 -2.87 8.01 -8.33
N GLU A 325 -3.50 8.36 -7.18
CA GLU A 325 -4.43 9.49 -7.06
C GLU A 325 -3.75 10.82 -7.38
N ALA A 326 -2.59 11.09 -6.77
CA ALA A 326 -1.82 12.30 -7.02
C ALA A 326 -1.37 12.39 -8.49
N MET A 327 -0.84 11.29 -9.07
CA MET A 327 -0.50 11.22 -10.50
C MET A 327 -1.74 11.46 -11.39
N GLY A 328 -2.91 10.96 -10.98
CA GLY A 328 -4.18 11.15 -11.69
C GLY A 328 -4.58 12.63 -11.76
N ILE A 329 -4.44 13.37 -10.65
CA ILE A 329 -4.68 14.81 -10.60
C ILE A 329 -3.71 15.54 -11.53
N VAL A 330 -2.40 15.24 -11.42
CA VAL A 330 -1.35 15.87 -12.24
C VAL A 330 -1.61 15.64 -13.73
N ALA A 331 -1.95 14.40 -14.13
CA ALA A 331 -2.25 14.09 -15.53
C ALA A 331 -3.48 14.85 -16.04
N ALA A 332 -4.59 14.86 -15.28
CA ALA A 332 -5.82 15.57 -15.65
C ALA A 332 -5.60 17.10 -15.76
N GLU A 333 -4.86 17.69 -14.85
CA GLU A 333 -4.49 19.11 -14.87
C GLU A 333 -3.57 19.45 -16.06
N THR A 334 -2.58 18.58 -16.32
CA THR A 334 -1.68 18.71 -17.48
C THR A 334 -2.43 18.66 -18.82
N ILE A 335 -3.34 17.70 -18.98
CA ILE A 335 -4.20 17.57 -20.17
C ILE A 335 -4.98 18.87 -20.44
N ASN A 336 -5.43 19.51 -19.38
CA ASN A 336 -6.29 20.70 -19.45
C ASN A 336 -5.51 22.02 -19.43
N GLY A 337 -4.18 21.98 -19.35
CA GLY A 337 -3.33 23.17 -19.24
C GLY A 337 -3.52 23.95 -17.96
N ALA A 338 -4.04 23.33 -16.91
CA ALA A 338 -4.14 23.92 -15.58
C ALA A 338 -2.77 23.90 -14.86
N GLU A 339 -2.60 24.78 -13.89
CA GLU A 339 -1.43 24.77 -13.02
C GLU A 339 -1.40 23.47 -12.21
N THR A 340 -0.25 22.81 -12.19
CA THR A 340 -0.06 21.55 -11.46
C THR A 340 1.35 21.40 -10.95
N MET A 341 1.54 20.50 -9.98
CA MET A 341 2.83 20.23 -9.37
C MET A 341 3.12 18.71 -9.46
N PRO A 342 4.25 18.31 -10.07
CA PRO A 342 4.66 16.91 -10.14
C PRO A 342 4.78 16.23 -8.79
N VAL A 343 4.63 14.90 -8.78
CA VAL A 343 4.80 14.08 -7.59
C VAL A 343 6.28 13.87 -7.30
N GLU A 344 6.72 14.24 -6.12
CA GLU A 344 8.08 14.01 -5.62
C GLU A 344 8.18 12.63 -4.99
N PHE A 345 8.52 11.62 -5.78
CA PHE A 345 8.48 10.21 -5.36
C PHE A 345 9.38 9.88 -4.17
N ASP A 346 10.48 10.61 -3.95
CA ASP A 346 11.39 10.39 -2.82
C ASP A 346 10.73 10.72 -1.46
N PHE A 347 9.77 11.65 -1.45
CA PHE A 347 9.13 12.15 -0.23
C PHE A 347 7.65 11.71 -0.08
N VAL A 348 7.21 10.74 -0.87
CA VAL A 348 5.87 10.17 -0.71
C VAL A 348 5.76 9.37 0.59
N PRO A 349 4.66 9.57 1.38
CA PRO A 349 4.40 8.79 2.57
C PRO A 349 4.14 7.31 2.26
N ARG A 350 4.63 6.42 3.12
CA ARG A 350 4.37 4.99 3.12
C ARG A 350 3.73 4.61 4.44
N ALA A 351 2.80 3.67 4.41
CA ALA A 351 2.08 3.19 5.59
C ALA A 351 1.84 1.68 5.52
N THR A 352 2.08 0.99 6.65
CA THR A 352 1.70 -0.40 6.87
C THR A 352 0.85 -0.46 8.13
N TYR A 353 -0.36 -1.03 8.00
CA TYR A 353 -1.41 -0.93 9.02
C TYR A 353 -1.49 -2.15 9.94
N CYS A 354 -0.43 -2.97 10.00
CA CYS A 354 -0.31 -3.97 11.04
C CYS A 354 -0.30 -3.31 12.44
N ASN A 355 -0.31 -4.09 13.51
CA ASN A 355 -0.14 -3.53 14.85
C ASN A 355 1.15 -4.08 15.47
N PRO A 356 2.10 -3.20 15.86
CA PRO A 356 2.05 -1.73 15.76
C PRO A 356 2.07 -1.25 14.30
N GLN A 357 1.42 -0.10 14.02
CA GLN A 357 1.44 0.52 12.70
C GLN A 357 2.84 1.03 12.35
N ILE A 358 3.13 1.08 11.05
CA ILE A 358 4.37 1.68 10.53
C ILE A 358 4.00 2.82 9.60
N ALA A 359 4.71 3.93 9.71
CA ALA A 359 4.60 5.07 8.81
C ALA A 359 5.98 5.67 8.53
N SER A 360 6.27 5.98 7.27
CA SER A 360 7.54 6.56 6.88
C SER A 360 7.42 7.44 5.65
N PHE A 361 8.35 8.35 5.46
CA PHE A 361 8.58 9.06 4.20
C PHE A 361 10.05 9.46 4.11
N GLY A 362 10.47 9.83 2.89
CA GLY A 362 11.82 10.32 2.66
C GLY A 362 12.89 9.24 2.87
N TYR A 363 14.07 9.68 3.23
CA TYR A 363 15.25 8.83 3.36
C TYR A 363 15.39 8.26 4.78
N SER A 364 15.78 6.98 4.87
CA SER A 364 16.36 6.45 6.12
C SER A 364 17.73 7.09 6.37
N GLU A 365 18.21 6.98 7.59
CA GLU A 365 19.55 7.47 7.95
C GLU A 365 20.64 6.93 7.01
N ALA A 366 20.59 5.63 6.67
CA ALA A 366 21.54 5.00 5.76
C ALA A 366 21.41 5.59 4.34
N GLN A 367 20.20 5.70 3.80
CA GLN A 367 19.95 6.26 2.46
C GLN A 367 20.38 7.74 2.36
N ALA A 368 20.13 8.53 3.40
CA ALA A 368 20.55 9.93 3.43
C ALA A 368 22.08 10.06 3.40
N LYS A 369 22.80 9.24 4.19
CA LYS A 369 24.26 9.18 4.16
C LYS A 369 24.80 8.74 2.80
N ASP A 370 24.21 7.72 2.18
CA ASP A 370 24.58 7.24 0.85
C ASP A 370 24.38 8.33 -0.24
N LYS A 371 23.39 9.20 -0.06
CA LYS A 371 23.16 10.39 -0.91
C LYS A 371 24.09 11.56 -0.62
N GLY A 372 24.93 11.48 0.41
CA GLY A 372 25.92 12.49 0.76
C GLY A 372 25.45 13.57 1.73
N TYR A 373 24.28 13.40 2.36
CA TYR A 373 23.85 14.32 3.41
C TYR A 373 24.70 14.16 4.68
N ASP A 374 25.00 15.27 5.35
CA ASP A 374 25.39 15.26 6.76
C ASP A 374 24.11 15.13 7.60
N VAL A 375 24.00 14.04 8.37
CA VAL A 375 22.71 13.60 8.91
C VAL A 375 22.64 13.79 10.41
N LYS A 376 21.58 14.42 10.89
CA LYS A 376 21.11 14.35 12.28
C LYS A 376 19.90 13.42 12.38
N THR A 377 19.86 12.63 13.44
CA THR A 377 18.67 11.81 13.77
C THR A 377 18.27 12.02 15.22
N ALA A 378 16.97 11.95 15.46
CA ALA A 378 16.44 11.92 16.81
C ALA A 378 15.26 10.95 16.88
N SER A 379 15.14 10.22 18.01
CA SER A 379 14.10 9.22 18.21
C SER A 379 13.46 9.38 19.56
N PHE A 380 12.12 9.49 19.59
CA PHE A 380 11.34 9.60 20.82
C PHE A 380 10.45 8.37 21.01
N PRO A 381 10.57 7.61 22.12
CA PRO A 381 9.81 6.41 22.35
C PRO A 381 8.39 6.71 22.86
N PHE A 382 7.39 5.92 22.45
CA PHE A 382 6.03 6.05 22.96
C PHE A 382 5.87 5.68 24.43
N THR A 383 6.86 4.98 25.04
CA THR A 383 6.90 4.75 26.50
C THR A 383 7.00 6.04 27.32
N ALA A 384 7.48 7.13 26.69
CA ALA A 384 7.55 8.46 27.31
C ALA A 384 6.36 9.35 26.91
N ASN A 385 5.40 8.86 26.12
CA ASN A 385 4.22 9.62 25.69
C ASN A 385 2.99 9.29 26.55
N GLY A 386 2.46 10.30 27.25
CA GLY A 386 1.33 10.11 28.17
C GLY A 386 0.05 9.59 27.51
N LYS A 387 -0.23 9.94 26.25
CA LYS A 387 -1.39 9.44 25.53
C LYS A 387 -1.23 7.97 25.17
N ALA A 388 -0.06 7.55 24.69
CA ALA A 388 0.24 6.15 24.38
C ALA A 388 0.14 5.26 25.64
N MET A 389 0.64 5.75 26.78
CA MET A 389 0.47 5.09 28.08
C MET A 389 -1.01 4.94 28.46
N GLY A 390 -1.80 6.01 28.29
CA GLY A 390 -3.24 5.99 28.57
C GLY A 390 -4.04 5.05 27.64
N LEU A 391 -3.63 4.88 26.40
CA LEU A 391 -4.19 3.91 25.46
C LEU A 391 -3.77 2.46 25.77
N GLY A 392 -2.72 2.29 26.58
CA GLY A 392 -2.11 0.98 26.83
C GLY A 392 -1.25 0.49 25.66
N GLU A 393 -0.82 1.36 24.77
CA GLU A 393 -0.04 1.06 23.56
C GLU A 393 1.30 1.82 23.56
N PRO A 394 2.18 1.65 24.60
CA PRO A 394 3.40 2.44 24.74
C PRO A 394 4.55 1.94 23.85
N MET A 395 4.28 1.12 22.87
CA MET A 395 5.29 0.44 22.06
C MET A 395 5.68 1.28 20.86
N GLY A 396 6.98 1.20 20.50
CA GLY A 396 7.51 1.87 19.31
C GLY A 396 8.04 3.27 19.56
N PHE A 397 8.25 4.01 18.50
CA PHE A 397 8.92 5.32 18.54
C PHE A 397 8.62 6.16 17.28
N VAL A 398 8.94 7.44 17.36
CA VAL A 398 9.04 8.37 16.23
C VAL A 398 10.50 8.70 16.02
N LYS A 399 11.07 8.38 14.83
CA LYS A 399 12.42 8.73 14.40
C LYS A 399 12.34 9.76 13.27
N VAL A 400 13.05 10.88 13.43
CA VAL A 400 13.19 11.93 12.42
C VAL A 400 14.61 11.94 11.90
N VAL A 401 14.77 12.14 10.59
CA VAL A 401 16.04 12.27 9.88
C VAL A 401 16.08 13.68 9.28
N ALA A 402 17.11 14.45 9.59
CA ALA A 402 17.28 15.80 9.11
C ALA A 402 18.69 16.02 8.58
N ASP A 403 18.82 16.96 7.65
CA ASP A 403 20.10 17.55 7.27
C ASP A 403 20.71 18.32 8.46
N ALA A 404 21.99 18.10 8.69
CA ALA A 404 22.68 18.68 9.86
C ALA A 404 22.99 20.18 9.72
N GLU A 405 23.06 20.70 8.50
CA GLU A 405 23.39 22.09 8.23
C GLU A 405 22.19 23.02 8.49
N HIS A 406 21.01 22.61 8.00
CA HIS A 406 19.82 23.48 8.01
C HIS A 406 18.67 22.95 8.87
N ASN A 407 18.81 21.77 9.49
CA ASN A 407 17.73 21.06 10.18
C ASN A 407 16.51 20.78 9.27
N GLU A 408 16.73 20.71 7.94
CA GLU A 408 15.70 20.33 6.99
C GLU A 408 15.27 18.87 7.23
N ILE A 409 13.97 18.62 7.27
CA ILE A 409 13.42 17.27 7.49
C ILE A 409 13.48 16.51 6.17
N ILE A 410 14.38 15.52 6.06
CA ILE A 410 14.57 14.72 4.87
C ILE A 410 14.02 13.29 4.99
N GLY A 411 13.49 12.95 6.15
CA GLY A 411 12.81 11.67 6.37
C GLY A 411 12.25 11.53 7.76
N ALA A 412 11.27 10.63 7.89
CA ALA A 412 10.78 10.18 9.18
C ALA A 412 10.34 8.72 9.10
N HIS A 413 10.55 7.98 10.18
CA HIS A 413 10.26 6.56 10.31
C HIS A 413 9.65 6.30 11.67
N MET A 414 8.41 5.81 11.67
CA MET A 414 7.62 5.67 12.88
C MET A 414 7.06 4.26 12.98
N ILE A 415 7.02 3.72 14.18
CA ILE A 415 6.31 2.48 14.50
C ILE A 415 5.59 2.67 15.82
N GLY A 416 4.29 2.37 15.88
CA GLY A 416 3.51 2.54 17.10
C GLY A 416 2.04 2.85 16.86
N PRO A 417 1.31 3.31 17.89
CA PRO A 417 -0.10 3.62 17.80
C PRO A 417 -0.36 4.84 16.92
N GLY A 418 -1.26 4.70 15.94
CA GLY A 418 -1.76 5.81 15.13
C GLY A 418 -0.71 6.57 14.32
N VAL A 419 0.49 6.00 14.11
CA VAL A 419 1.60 6.70 13.42
C VAL A 419 1.27 7.06 11.98
N THR A 420 0.37 6.33 11.33
CA THR A 420 -0.11 6.64 9.99
C THR A 420 -0.84 7.99 9.91
N GLU A 421 -1.49 8.40 11.02
CA GLU A 421 -2.18 9.68 11.15
C GLU A 421 -1.25 10.81 11.65
N LEU A 422 -0.08 10.46 12.19
CA LEU A 422 0.90 11.46 12.66
C LEU A 422 1.83 11.95 11.54
N LEU A 423 2.07 11.12 10.54
CA LEU A 423 3.01 11.38 9.46
C LEU A 423 2.75 12.68 8.68
N PRO A 424 1.49 13.10 8.40
CA PRO A 424 1.20 14.29 7.62
C PRO A 424 1.79 15.59 8.16
N VAL A 425 2.05 15.71 9.45
CA VAL A 425 2.72 16.89 10.05
C VAL A 425 4.12 17.07 9.45
N LEU A 426 4.87 15.97 9.32
CA LEU A 426 6.25 16.02 8.83
C LEU A 426 6.31 16.05 7.30
N THR A 427 5.42 15.37 6.59
CA THR A 427 5.37 15.46 5.12
C THR A 427 4.93 16.85 4.65
N LEU A 428 4.04 17.52 5.39
CA LEU A 428 3.66 18.91 5.11
C LEU A 428 4.83 19.87 5.37
N ALA A 429 5.56 19.66 6.47
CA ALA A 429 6.74 20.46 6.79
C ALA A 429 7.79 20.32 5.69
N GLN A 430 8.14 19.10 5.28
CA GLN A 430 9.09 18.85 4.20
C GLN A 430 8.64 19.49 2.89
N LYS A 431 7.36 19.31 2.50
CA LYS A 431 6.84 19.83 1.21
C LYS A 431 6.91 21.36 1.09
N TRP A 432 6.89 22.07 2.21
CA TRP A 432 6.87 23.53 2.25
C TRP A 432 8.13 24.10 2.90
N ASP A 433 9.25 23.38 2.85
CA ASP A 433 10.58 23.82 3.29
C ASP A 433 10.60 24.30 4.76
N LEU A 434 9.71 23.76 5.61
CA LEU A 434 9.78 24.00 7.05
C LEU A 434 10.83 23.06 7.66
N THR A 435 11.68 23.60 8.49
CA THR A 435 12.71 22.85 9.21
C THR A 435 12.18 22.25 10.51
N ALA A 436 12.96 21.42 11.17
CA ALA A 436 12.63 20.91 12.49
C ALA A 436 12.42 22.05 13.52
N ASP A 437 13.06 23.19 13.34
CA ASP A 437 12.92 24.35 14.25
C ASP A 437 11.53 24.97 14.21
N GLU A 438 10.91 25.13 13.02
CA GLU A 438 9.53 25.61 12.90
C GLU A 438 8.53 24.61 13.45
N VAL A 439 8.71 23.32 13.15
CA VAL A 439 7.83 22.25 13.69
C VAL A 439 7.94 22.19 15.21
N ALA A 440 9.14 22.29 15.80
CA ALA A 440 9.36 22.30 17.24
C ALA A 440 8.66 23.47 17.96
N ARG A 441 8.55 24.63 17.30
CA ARG A 441 7.86 25.82 17.82
C ARG A 441 6.35 25.75 17.73
N ASN A 442 5.81 24.81 16.97
CA ASN A 442 4.35 24.61 16.90
C ASN A 442 3.80 24.12 18.23
N VAL A 443 2.58 24.55 18.57
CA VAL A 443 1.88 24.10 19.78
C VAL A 443 1.09 22.83 19.46
N PHE A 444 1.44 21.73 20.13
CA PHE A 444 0.74 20.47 20.03
C PHE A 444 -0.23 20.32 21.20
N ALA A 445 -1.43 19.80 20.92
CA ALA A 445 -2.41 19.57 21.98
C ALA A 445 -1.95 18.48 22.96
N HIS A 446 -2.30 18.65 24.24
CA HIS A 446 -2.02 17.68 25.32
C HIS A 446 -3.32 17.09 25.88
N PRO A 447 -3.40 15.75 26.12
CA PRO A 447 -2.44 14.71 25.73
C PRO A 447 -2.74 14.14 24.33
N THR A 448 -1.73 14.04 23.48
CA THR A 448 -1.86 13.44 22.14
C THR A 448 -0.66 12.57 21.77
N LEU A 449 -0.84 11.68 20.78
CA LEU A 449 0.27 10.91 20.21
C LEU A 449 1.22 11.82 19.40
N SER A 450 0.72 12.92 18.84
CA SER A 450 1.52 13.88 18.05
C SER A 450 2.57 14.61 18.88
N GLU A 451 2.47 14.61 20.24
CA GLU A 451 3.55 15.10 21.09
C GLU A 451 4.84 14.27 20.93
N ALA A 452 4.76 12.99 20.53
CA ALA A 452 5.94 12.20 20.18
C ALA A 452 6.67 12.74 18.94
N VAL A 453 5.94 13.26 17.97
CA VAL A 453 6.51 13.98 16.80
C VAL A 453 7.21 15.24 17.26
N LYS A 454 6.55 16.04 18.11
CA LYS A 454 7.13 17.26 18.69
C LYS A 454 8.45 16.98 19.40
N GLU A 455 8.50 15.99 20.28
CA GLU A 455 9.72 15.64 21.01
C GLU A 455 10.85 15.15 20.08
N ALA A 456 10.52 14.35 19.07
CA ALA A 456 11.51 13.87 18.09
C ALA A 456 12.13 15.06 17.31
N VAL A 457 11.32 16.05 16.87
CA VAL A 457 11.85 17.23 16.18
C VAL A 457 12.61 18.16 17.12
N HIS A 458 12.22 18.27 18.40
CA HIS A 458 13.04 18.94 19.42
C HIS A 458 14.43 18.29 19.56
N GLY A 459 14.49 16.95 19.42
CA GLY A 459 15.75 16.21 19.43
C GLY A 459 16.67 16.59 18.27
N ILE A 460 16.13 16.88 17.08
CA ILE A 460 16.90 17.43 15.95
C ILE A 460 17.47 18.81 16.29
N ALA A 461 16.67 19.68 16.90
CA ALA A 461 17.11 20.99 17.37
C ALA A 461 18.09 20.93 18.57
N GLY A 462 18.42 19.75 19.09
CA GLY A 462 19.42 19.50 20.13
C GLY A 462 18.89 19.41 21.55
N HIS A 463 17.56 19.37 21.76
CA HIS A 463 16.97 19.30 23.11
C HIS A 463 15.58 18.63 23.11
N MET A 464 15.50 17.41 23.56
CA MET A 464 14.21 16.83 23.98
C MET A 464 13.88 17.33 25.39
N ILE A 465 12.59 17.54 25.66
CA ILE A 465 12.14 18.03 26.97
C ILE A 465 11.77 16.87 27.88
N ASN A 466 11.09 15.85 27.32
CA ASN A 466 10.50 14.78 28.10
C ASN A 466 11.25 13.43 27.96
N PHE A 467 12.48 13.44 27.44
CA PHE A 467 13.28 12.21 27.30
C PHE A 467 14.79 12.49 27.32
#